data_34fa249d2605f0d937252c7bad98ac4b
#
_entry.id   34fa249d2605f0d937252c7bad98ac4b
#
_cell.length_a   1.000
_cell.length_b   1.000
_cell.length_c   1.000
_cell.angle_alpha   90.00
_cell.angle_beta   90.00
_cell.angle_gamma   90.00
#
_symmetry.space_group_name_H-M   'P 1'
#
loop_
_entity.id
_entity.type
_entity.pdbx_description
1 polymer ?
#
loop_
_entity_poly.entity_id
_entity_poly.type
_entity_poly.pdbx_seq_one_letter_code
_entity_poly.pdbx_strand_id
1 'polypeptide(L)'
;MDDPTLVAETAASPDVQDLPMAVSEAKDEGEAEVPAAVAESEQREAPPKTESLPELVVEARERHLVIRDLVAEGQAQLRDVELQYVFTGKGGREVLRGRPVAFALWSEAQKNWTIVHLEIPRPPVKWTPGHGPLPFAVSTPGIEARHVKGTGAERLMFAFSRGGEELKVYGRKFPVFDNTLIKKQRWREAVATARPIVYLPFTKDTLDPRFVTGGRDFLLTTARRAMDELRNANVPSAAFPGELLADVVPAEVITTLAVIEQTDDEDFLEKGRDAFDEVLSQYGLKREEAYRYSVSSAKALGPMQFTNRHGNGTYSLVVRRCSGAQLDPNFERGATRLLNAMKAAVCLLDIELSQMSSEIRSAYRTNPEVLGIFAVAAYNGGPRNVAKLYRALDRMGVQLGELRRAGELTPGSAVACPCVWREEASVVRAVSIPRYNRENSGYIEKYQSILSLFD
;
A
#
# COMPACT_ATOMS: atom_id res chain seq x y z
N MET A 1 33.04 -14.28 35.86
CA MET A 1 32.91 -12.83 35.92
C MET A 1 31.55 -12.52 35.33
N ASP A 2 30.68 -12.46 36.13
CA ASP A 2 29.33 -12.05 36.49
C ASP A 2 28.50 -11.40 35.39
N ASP A 3 27.45 -12.14 35.02
CA ASP A 3 26.33 -11.75 34.20
C ASP A 3 25.18 -11.26 35.13
N PRO A 4 24.65 -10.03 35.00
CA PRO A 4 23.48 -9.61 35.77
C PRO A 4 22.19 -9.85 34.99
N THR A 5 21.45 -10.85 35.43
CA THR A 5 20.03 -11.14 35.14
C THR A 5 19.13 -9.97 35.56
N LEU A 6 18.42 -9.36 34.62
CA LEU A 6 17.33 -8.41 34.86
C LEU A 6 16.00 -9.15 34.98
N VAL A 7 15.48 -9.15 36.18
CA VAL A 7 14.14 -9.64 36.56
C VAL A 7 13.10 -8.59 36.09
N ALA A 8 12.12 -9.02 35.31
CA ALA A 8 10.96 -8.22 34.93
C ALA A 8 9.82 -8.46 35.92
N GLU A 9 9.44 -7.43 36.66
CA GLU A 9 8.23 -7.39 37.49
C GLU A 9 6.97 -7.38 36.63
N THR A 10 6.09 -8.33 36.86
CA THR A 10 4.75 -8.42 36.30
C THR A 10 3.76 -7.60 37.16
N ALA A 11 3.27 -6.49 36.61
CA ALA A 11 2.15 -5.76 37.19
C ALA A 11 0.81 -6.40 36.76
N ALA A 12 0.00 -6.74 37.74
CA ALA A 12 -1.34 -7.32 37.57
C ALA A 12 -2.35 -6.26 37.08
N SER A 13 -3.22 -6.69 36.14
CA SER A 13 -4.36 -5.92 35.66
C SER A 13 -5.57 -6.09 36.59
N PRO A 14 -6.38 -5.05 36.81
CA PRO A 14 -7.62 -5.17 37.55
C PRO A 14 -8.79 -5.70 36.68
N ASP A 15 -9.65 -6.47 37.29
CA ASP A 15 -10.88 -7.06 36.77
C ASP A 15 -11.86 -6.04 36.20
N VAL A 16 -12.42 -6.34 35.04
CA VAL A 16 -13.55 -5.62 34.44
C VAL A 16 -14.81 -6.46 34.64
N GLN A 17 -15.74 -5.90 35.41
CA GLN A 17 -17.06 -6.48 35.70
C GLN A 17 -17.99 -6.36 34.48
N ASP A 18 -18.77 -7.41 34.25
CA ASP A 18 -19.84 -7.53 33.27
C ASP A 18 -20.98 -6.54 33.51
N LEU A 19 -21.44 -5.86 32.45
CA LEU A 19 -22.72 -5.15 32.40
C LEU A 19 -23.59 -5.69 31.24
N PRO A 20 -24.91 -5.83 31.44
CA PRO A 20 -25.79 -6.55 30.53
C PRO A 20 -26.23 -5.72 29.32
N MET A 21 -26.37 -6.41 28.20
CA MET A 21 -26.93 -5.90 26.94
C MET A 21 -28.45 -5.68 27.06
N ALA A 22 -28.90 -4.48 26.73
CA ALA A 22 -30.30 -4.17 26.47
C ALA A 22 -30.57 -4.18 24.97
N VAL A 23 -31.49 -5.04 24.55
CA VAL A 23 -32.04 -5.10 23.20
C VAL A 23 -33.18 -4.08 23.13
N SER A 24 -33.14 -3.16 22.16
CA SER A 24 -34.23 -2.25 21.82
C SER A 24 -34.65 -2.49 20.38
N GLU A 25 -35.87 -3.00 20.24
CA GLU A 25 -36.60 -3.07 18.97
C GLU A 25 -37.07 -1.66 18.56
N ALA A 26 -36.80 -1.24 17.32
CA ALA A 26 -37.39 -0.03 16.74
C ALA A 26 -38.33 -0.41 15.58
N LYS A 27 -39.53 0.10 15.69
CA LYS A 27 -40.65 -0.04 14.77
C LYS A 27 -40.46 0.79 13.51
N ASP A 28 -40.99 0.20 12.47
CA ASP A 28 -41.31 0.71 11.15
C ASP A 28 -42.44 1.76 11.21
N GLU A 29 -42.32 2.91 10.50
CA GLU A 29 -43.43 3.72 10.00
C GLU A 29 -42.93 4.95 9.22
N GLY A 30 -43.46 5.13 7.98
CA GLY A 30 -43.65 6.45 7.41
C GLY A 30 -43.17 6.68 5.99
N GLU A 31 -43.99 6.28 5.00
CA GLU A 31 -43.92 6.82 3.62
C GLU A 31 -44.26 8.32 3.62
N ALA A 32 -43.43 9.13 2.97
CA ALA A 32 -43.71 10.54 2.68
C ALA A 32 -43.76 10.78 1.16
N GLU A 33 -44.88 11.21 0.69
CA GLU A 33 -45.17 11.62 -0.68
C GLU A 33 -44.31 12.84 -1.10
N VAL A 34 -43.81 12.80 -2.35
CA VAL A 34 -43.08 13.91 -3.00
C VAL A 34 -44.06 14.66 -3.92
N PRO A 35 -44.21 15.99 -3.80
CA PRO A 35 -45.04 16.76 -4.72
C PRO A 35 -44.34 17.01 -6.05
N ALA A 36 -45.14 16.90 -7.14
CA ALA A 36 -44.75 17.16 -8.50
C ALA A 36 -44.39 18.63 -8.73
N ALA A 37 -43.24 18.93 -9.26
CA ALA A 37 -42.81 20.25 -9.69
C ALA A 37 -43.06 20.44 -11.20
N VAL A 38 -43.54 21.63 -11.51
CA VAL A 38 -44.02 22.16 -12.80
C VAL A 38 -42.85 22.26 -13.80
N ALA A 39 -43.08 21.83 -15.03
CA ALA A 39 -42.11 21.93 -16.12
C ALA A 39 -42.13 23.37 -16.71
N GLU A 40 -41.01 24.08 -16.57
CA GLU A 40 -40.69 25.24 -17.39
C GLU A 40 -39.85 24.82 -18.59
N SER A 41 -40.28 25.20 -19.78
CA SER A 41 -39.62 24.91 -21.05
C SER A 41 -38.48 25.89 -21.29
N GLU A 42 -37.24 25.50 -21.03
CA GLU A 42 -36.06 26.21 -21.50
C GLU A 42 -35.69 25.78 -22.91
N GLN A 43 -35.53 26.78 -23.78
CA GLN A 43 -35.04 26.61 -25.16
C GLN A 43 -33.61 26.07 -25.12
N ARG A 44 -33.42 24.84 -25.60
CA ARG A 44 -32.11 24.23 -25.80
C ARG A 44 -31.38 24.95 -26.93
N GLU A 45 -30.36 25.73 -26.58
CA GLU A 45 -29.29 26.08 -27.52
C GLU A 45 -28.58 24.82 -28.02
N ALA A 46 -28.27 24.78 -29.32
CA ALA A 46 -27.58 23.65 -29.93
C ALA A 46 -26.18 23.49 -29.29
N PRO A 47 -25.75 22.25 -28.99
CA PRO A 47 -24.45 22.03 -28.38
C PRO A 47 -23.32 22.51 -29.30
N PRO A 48 -22.26 23.13 -28.76
CA PRO A 48 -21.11 23.55 -29.55
C PRO A 48 -20.50 22.33 -30.26
N LYS A 49 -20.11 22.53 -31.51
CA LYS A 49 -19.43 21.49 -32.32
C LYS A 49 -18.24 20.95 -31.55
N THR A 50 -18.32 19.69 -31.21
CA THR A 50 -17.22 18.96 -30.56
C THR A 50 -16.02 19.00 -31.51
N GLU A 51 -14.99 19.76 -31.18
CA GLU A 51 -13.71 19.68 -31.86
C GLU A 51 -13.21 18.24 -31.73
N SER A 52 -12.82 17.64 -32.85
CA SER A 52 -12.26 16.30 -32.88
C SER A 52 -10.98 16.27 -32.04
N LEU A 53 -10.98 15.43 -30.98
CA LEU A 53 -9.77 15.17 -30.19
C LEU A 53 -8.64 14.72 -31.13
N PRO A 54 -7.38 15.19 -30.92
CA PRO A 54 -6.25 14.77 -31.73
C PRO A 54 -6.12 13.24 -31.81
N GLU A 55 -5.75 12.72 -32.97
CA GLU A 55 -5.60 11.29 -33.25
C GLU A 55 -4.75 10.55 -32.19
N LEU A 56 -3.72 11.22 -31.65
CA LEU A 56 -2.90 10.74 -30.54
C LEU A 56 -3.66 10.44 -29.24
N VAL A 57 -4.73 11.18 -28.95
CA VAL A 57 -5.58 10.97 -27.77
C VAL A 57 -6.50 9.76 -27.98
N VAL A 58 -6.92 9.52 -29.21
CA VAL A 58 -7.73 8.35 -29.55
C VAL A 58 -6.88 7.09 -29.44
N GLU A 59 -5.66 7.08 -29.97
CA GLU A 59 -4.73 5.95 -29.88
C GLU A 59 -4.34 5.63 -28.43
N ALA A 60 -4.06 6.62 -27.61
CA ALA A 60 -3.81 6.43 -26.18
C ALA A 60 -5.05 5.92 -25.42
N ARG A 61 -6.24 6.27 -25.89
CA ARG A 61 -7.51 5.77 -25.33
C ARG A 61 -7.73 4.29 -25.64
N GLU A 62 -7.38 3.85 -26.81
CA GLU A 62 -7.47 2.46 -27.21
C GLU A 62 -6.47 1.59 -26.48
N ARG A 63 -5.23 2.07 -26.30
CA ARG A 63 -4.14 1.32 -25.65
C ARG A 63 -4.51 0.85 -24.23
N HIS A 64 -5.01 1.70 -23.36
CA HIS A 64 -5.33 1.30 -21.99
C HIS A 64 -6.50 0.30 -21.92
N LEU A 65 -7.45 0.38 -22.88
CA LEU A 65 -8.52 -0.61 -22.99
C LEU A 65 -7.96 -1.96 -23.42
N VAL A 66 -7.07 -1.98 -24.40
CA VAL A 66 -6.35 -3.21 -24.83
C VAL A 66 -5.55 -3.83 -23.68
N ILE A 67 -4.80 -3.03 -22.92
CA ILE A 67 -4.05 -3.52 -21.75
C ILE A 67 -5.01 -4.15 -20.74
N ARG A 68 -6.12 -3.49 -20.42
CA ARG A 68 -7.11 -4.01 -19.47
C ARG A 68 -7.70 -5.34 -19.92
N ASP A 69 -8.05 -5.45 -21.20
CA ASP A 69 -8.62 -6.66 -21.77
C ASP A 69 -7.59 -7.81 -21.78
N LEU A 70 -6.34 -7.54 -22.19
CA LEU A 70 -5.25 -8.53 -22.12
C LEU A 70 -4.97 -8.99 -20.68
N VAL A 71 -5.04 -8.10 -19.69
CA VAL A 71 -4.93 -8.48 -18.28
C VAL A 71 -6.07 -9.39 -17.86
N ALA A 72 -7.30 -9.06 -18.22
CA ALA A 72 -8.47 -9.88 -17.88
C ALA A 72 -8.39 -11.28 -18.55
N GLU A 73 -8.01 -11.33 -19.83
CA GLU A 73 -7.82 -12.58 -20.56
C GLU A 73 -6.66 -13.41 -19.98
N GLY A 74 -5.49 -12.78 -19.74
CA GLY A 74 -4.33 -13.46 -19.17
C GLY A 74 -4.60 -14.05 -17.78
N GLN A 75 -5.38 -13.35 -16.97
CA GLN A 75 -5.85 -13.89 -15.69
C GLN A 75 -6.84 -15.04 -15.88
N ALA A 76 -7.74 -14.95 -16.87
CA ALA A 76 -8.68 -16.03 -17.20
C ALA A 76 -7.96 -17.29 -17.66
N GLN A 77 -6.92 -17.17 -18.49
CA GLN A 77 -6.08 -18.29 -18.92
C GLN A 77 -5.46 -19.08 -17.75
N LEU A 78 -5.24 -18.41 -16.60
CA LEU A 78 -4.62 -19.03 -15.44
C LEU A 78 -5.60 -19.65 -14.45
N ARG A 79 -6.92 -19.43 -14.56
CA ARG A 79 -7.89 -19.91 -13.57
C ARG A 79 -7.80 -21.40 -13.32
N ASP A 80 -7.81 -22.17 -14.40
CA ASP A 80 -7.86 -23.63 -14.37
C ASP A 80 -6.48 -24.29 -14.48
N VAL A 81 -5.40 -23.49 -14.54
CA VAL A 81 -4.03 -24.00 -14.58
C VAL A 81 -3.66 -24.62 -13.25
N GLU A 82 -3.31 -25.89 -13.23
CA GLU A 82 -2.82 -26.57 -12.05
C GLU A 82 -1.37 -26.24 -11.76
N LEU A 83 -1.07 -25.95 -10.48
CA LEU A 83 0.30 -25.75 -10.00
C LEU A 83 0.91 -27.09 -9.60
N GLN A 84 2.03 -27.46 -10.22
CA GLN A 84 2.69 -28.73 -9.97
C GLN A 84 3.63 -28.63 -8.77
N TYR A 85 3.36 -29.38 -7.70
CA TYR A 85 4.16 -29.40 -6.49
C TYR A 85 5.12 -30.60 -6.48
N VAL A 86 6.41 -30.32 -6.44
CA VAL A 86 7.45 -31.34 -6.40
C VAL A 86 8.03 -31.46 -4.99
N PHE A 87 8.05 -32.67 -4.46
CA PHE A 87 8.59 -32.96 -3.13
C PHE A 87 9.93 -33.70 -3.24
N THR A 88 10.82 -33.42 -2.28
CA THR A 88 12.09 -34.12 -2.11
C THR A 88 12.16 -34.68 -0.68
N GLY A 89 12.91 -35.79 -0.50
CA GLY A 89 13.01 -36.50 0.77
C GLY A 89 12.28 -37.82 0.77
N LYS A 90 12.47 -38.63 1.81
CA LYS A 90 11.87 -39.96 1.99
C LYS A 90 11.38 -40.12 3.44
N GLY A 91 10.41 -41.01 3.65
CA GLY A 91 10.02 -41.49 4.98
C GLY A 91 9.42 -40.44 5.90
N GLY A 92 8.42 -39.70 5.43
CA GLY A 92 7.70 -38.70 6.27
C GLY A 92 8.45 -37.37 6.48
N ARG A 93 9.67 -37.22 5.93
CA ARG A 93 10.45 -35.97 5.92
C ARG A 93 10.45 -35.33 4.53
N GLU A 94 9.33 -35.39 3.86
CA GLU A 94 9.20 -34.79 2.55
C GLU A 94 9.11 -33.27 2.65
N VAL A 95 9.87 -32.62 1.79
CA VAL A 95 10.00 -31.18 1.75
C VAL A 95 9.62 -30.70 0.36
N LEU A 96 8.84 -29.65 0.27
CA LEU A 96 8.52 -29.02 -1.01
C LEU A 96 9.82 -28.45 -1.63
N ARG A 97 10.19 -28.90 -2.85
CA ARG A 97 11.43 -28.52 -3.53
C ARG A 97 11.46 -27.02 -3.86
N GLY A 98 10.35 -26.53 -4.42
CA GLY A 98 10.20 -25.14 -4.80
C GLY A 98 8.75 -24.70 -4.79
N ARG A 99 8.52 -23.43 -5.02
CA ARG A 99 7.19 -22.85 -5.21
C ARG A 99 6.85 -22.90 -6.70
N PRO A 100 5.82 -23.60 -7.13
CA PRO A 100 5.36 -23.55 -8.50
C PRO A 100 4.70 -22.18 -8.76
N VAL A 101 4.98 -21.59 -9.92
CA VAL A 101 4.37 -20.35 -10.38
C VAL A 101 4.03 -20.53 -11.86
N ALA A 102 2.85 -20.15 -12.28
CA ALA A 102 2.48 -20.10 -13.68
C ALA A 102 2.30 -18.67 -14.16
N PHE A 103 2.70 -18.38 -15.40
CA PHE A 103 2.55 -17.08 -16.04
C PHE A 103 1.72 -17.21 -17.32
N ALA A 104 0.84 -16.24 -17.55
CA ALA A 104 0.18 -16.05 -18.83
C ALA A 104 0.97 -15.00 -19.63
N LEU A 105 1.55 -15.44 -20.72
CA LEU A 105 2.38 -14.64 -21.60
C LEU A 105 1.67 -14.42 -22.93
N TRP A 106 1.73 -13.20 -23.42
CA TRP A 106 1.20 -12.78 -24.71
C TRP A 106 2.33 -12.56 -25.72
N SER A 107 2.18 -13.17 -26.91
CA SER A 107 3.02 -12.90 -28.07
C SER A 107 2.36 -11.84 -28.94
N GLU A 108 3.00 -10.70 -29.13
CA GLU A 108 2.51 -9.68 -30.03
C GLU A 108 2.62 -10.09 -31.51
N ALA A 109 3.64 -10.85 -31.86
CA ALA A 109 3.84 -11.31 -33.21
C ALA A 109 2.85 -12.41 -33.62
N GLN A 110 2.58 -13.37 -32.70
CA GLN A 110 1.71 -14.51 -32.97
C GLN A 110 0.26 -14.28 -32.56
N LYS A 111 -0.04 -13.21 -31.83
CA LYS A 111 -1.37 -12.89 -31.27
C LYS A 111 -1.98 -14.07 -30.51
N ASN A 112 -1.16 -14.75 -29.70
CA ASN A 112 -1.60 -15.92 -28.92
C ASN A 112 -1.05 -15.94 -27.51
N TRP A 113 -1.70 -16.72 -26.65
CA TRP A 113 -1.31 -16.96 -25.28
C TRP A 113 -0.38 -18.15 -25.13
N THR A 114 0.54 -18.07 -24.20
CA THR A 114 1.39 -19.18 -23.75
C THR A 114 1.40 -19.23 -22.24
N ILE A 115 1.10 -20.41 -21.67
CA ILE A 115 1.24 -20.63 -20.24
C ILE A 115 2.63 -21.20 -19.96
N VAL A 116 3.33 -20.53 -19.05
CA VAL A 116 4.69 -20.92 -18.66
C VAL A 116 4.71 -21.28 -17.19
N HIS A 117 5.30 -22.42 -16.88
CA HIS A 117 5.47 -22.91 -15.52
C HIS A 117 6.92 -22.72 -15.07
N LEU A 118 7.09 -22.07 -13.92
CA LEU A 118 8.36 -21.95 -13.22
C LEU A 118 8.31 -22.65 -11.87
N GLU A 119 9.43 -23.20 -11.45
CA GLU A 119 9.68 -23.60 -10.07
C GLU A 119 10.71 -22.65 -9.47
N ILE A 120 10.33 -21.93 -8.42
CA ILE A 120 11.18 -20.98 -7.71
C ILE A 120 11.62 -21.64 -6.41
N PRO A 121 12.92 -21.70 -6.07
CA PRO A 121 13.40 -22.29 -4.85
C PRO A 121 12.71 -21.66 -3.62
N ARG A 122 12.38 -22.50 -2.66
CA ARG A 122 11.81 -22.00 -1.42
C ARG A 122 12.89 -21.46 -0.48
N PRO A 123 12.53 -20.57 0.45
CA PRO A 123 13.38 -20.27 1.59
C PRO A 123 13.71 -21.57 2.38
N PRO A 124 14.93 -21.79 2.92
CA PRO A 124 15.88 -20.72 3.19
C PRO A 124 17.02 -20.59 2.18
N VAL A 125 16.81 -20.84 0.91
CA VAL A 125 17.84 -20.39 -0.04
C VAL A 125 17.98 -18.89 0.18
N LYS A 126 19.05 -18.50 0.86
CA LYS A 126 19.38 -17.10 1.11
C LYS A 126 19.76 -16.48 -0.23
N TRP A 127 18.77 -16.00 -0.92
CA TRP A 127 19.01 -15.10 -2.03
C TRP A 127 18.85 -13.66 -1.48
N THR A 128 19.88 -12.86 -1.65
CA THR A 128 19.86 -11.43 -1.39
C THR A 128 20.25 -10.72 -2.67
N PRO A 129 19.66 -9.55 -2.95
CA PRO A 129 20.12 -8.69 -4.05
C PRO A 129 21.64 -8.56 -4.01
N GLY A 130 22.31 -8.75 -5.15
CA GLY A 130 23.78 -8.71 -5.26
C GLY A 130 24.50 -10.07 -5.16
N HIS A 131 23.80 -11.18 -4.85
CA HIS A 131 24.38 -12.53 -4.81
C HIS A 131 24.11 -13.35 -6.09
N GLY A 132 23.93 -12.69 -7.21
CA GLY A 132 23.63 -13.34 -8.50
C GLY A 132 22.13 -13.52 -8.76
N PRO A 133 21.75 -14.11 -9.90
CA PRO A 133 20.36 -14.29 -10.27
C PRO A 133 19.65 -15.27 -9.31
N LEU A 134 18.36 -15.04 -9.06
CA LEU A 134 17.52 -15.99 -8.34
C LEU A 134 17.52 -17.32 -9.10
N PRO A 135 17.90 -18.45 -8.50
CA PRO A 135 17.83 -19.74 -9.15
C PRO A 135 16.35 -20.12 -9.38
N PHE A 136 16.02 -20.63 -10.56
CA PHE A 136 14.69 -21.13 -10.91
C PHE A 136 14.79 -22.17 -12.02
N ALA A 137 13.71 -22.93 -12.24
CA ALA A 137 13.61 -23.86 -13.35
C ALA A 137 12.37 -23.52 -14.20
N VAL A 138 12.53 -23.53 -15.53
CA VAL A 138 11.45 -23.39 -16.49
C VAL A 138 11.04 -24.79 -16.94
N SER A 139 9.76 -25.14 -16.80
CA SER A 139 9.24 -26.45 -17.23
C SER A 139 8.65 -26.42 -18.64
N THR A 140 8.44 -25.24 -19.22
CA THR A 140 7.83 -25.07 -20.55
C THR A 140 8.91 -25.02 -21.62
N PRO A 141 8.92 -25.97 -22.59
CA PRO A 141 9.95 -25.99 -23.63
C PRO A 141 9.91 -24.77 -24.55
N GLY A 142 11.10 -24.34 -25.01
CA GLY A 142 11.25 -23.24 -25.98
C GLY A 142 11.03 -21.85 -25.39
N ILE A 143 10.85 -21.72 -24.08
CA ILE A 143 10.77 -20.44 -23.40
C ILE A 143 12.06 -20.20 -22.64
N GLU A 144 12.64 -19.04 -22.88
CA GLU A 144 13.71 -18.47 -22.07
C GLU A 144 13.12 -17.53 -21.04
N ALA A 145 13.63 -17.59 -19.80
CA ALA A 145 13.21 -16.72 -18.72
C ALA A 145 14.44 -16.12 -18.03
N ARG A 146 14.31 -14.86 -17.60
CA ARG A 146 15.34 -14.18 -16.84
C ARG A 146 14.70 -13.49 -15.63
N HIS A 147 15.25 -13.77 -14.45
CA HIS A 147 14.86 -13.03 -13.24
C HIS A 147 15.31 -11.56 -13.38
N VAL A 148 14.38 -10.63 -13.20
CA VAL A 148 14.62 -9.19 -13.29
C VAL A 148 14.87 -8.62 -11.90
N LYS A 149 13.89 -8.77 -10.99
CA LYS A 149 14.04 -8.31 -9.60
C LYS A 149 13.02 -8.98 -8.66
N GLY A 150 13.27 -8.80 -7.36
CA GLY A 150 12.36 -9.17 -6.28
C GLY A 150 12.26 -10.65 -6.00
N THR A 151 11.64 -10.99 -4.89
CA THR A 151 11.41 -12.38 -4.43
C THR A 151 10.01 -12.60 -3.86
N GLY A 152 9.35 -11.53 -3.45
CA GLY A 152 8.00 -11.55 -2.88
C GLY A 152 6.90 -11.71 -3.92
N ALA A 153 5.68 -11.97 -3.46
CA ALA A 153 4.53 -12.18 -4.33
C ALA A 153 4.27 -10.99 -5.27
N GLU A 154 4.44 -9.77 -4.80
CA GLU A 154 4.21 -8.55 -5.60
C GLU A 154 5.45 -8.08 -6.38
N ARG A 155 6.64 -8.37 -5.88
CA ARG A 155 7.90 -7.82 -6.40
C ARG A 155 8.68 -8.76 -7.31
N LEU A 156 8.28 -10.05 -7.40
CA LEU A 156 8.95 -11.03 -8.22
C LEU A 156 8.68 -10.77 -9.70
N MET A 157 9.71 -10.37 -10.44
CA MET A 157 9.61 -10.03 -11.86
C MET A 157 10.51 -10.92 -12.69
N PHE A 158 9.96 -11.40 -13.82
CA PHE A 158 10.66 -12.13 -14.86
C PHE A 158 10.43 -11.48 -16.23
N ALA A 159 11.46 -11.52 -17.06
CA ALA A 159 11.36 -11.29 -18.49
C ALA A 159 11.36 -12.64 -19.20
N PHE A 160 10.56 -12.77 -20.26
CA PHE A 160 10.40 -13.98 -21.02
C PHE A 160 10.64 -13.73 -22.50
N SER A 161 11.24 -14.74 -23.19
CA SER A 161 11.41 -14.70 -24.64
C SER A 161 11.20 -16.09 -25.27
N ARG A 162 10.87 -16.09 -26.56
CA ARG A 162 10.76 -17.29 -27.40
C ARG A 162 11.36 -17.01 -28.75
N GLY A 163 12.46 -17.68 -29.10
CA GLY A 163 13.12 -17.47 -30.40
C GLY A 163 13.52 -16.02 -30.68
N GLY A 164 13.90 -15.26 -29.63
CA GLY A 164 14.26 -13.84 -29.73
C GLY A 164 13.08 -12.87 -29.62
N GLU A 165 11.82 -13.32 -29.68
CA GLU A 165 10.66 -12.48 -29.41
C GLU A 165 10.47 -12.30 -27.90
N GLU A 166 10.30 -11.06 -27.43
CA GLU A 166 9.90 -10.75 -26.07
C GLU A 166 8.42 -11.05 -25.87
N LEU A 167 8.09 -11.82 -24.82
CA LEU A 167 6.73 -12.14 -24.45
C LEU A 167 6.28 -11.31 -23.27
N LYS A 168 5.09 -10.71 -23.39
CA LYS A 168 4.53 -9.80 -22.38
C LYS A 168 3.76 -10.55 -21.31
N VAL A 169 3.97 -10.19 -20.04
CA VAL A 169 3.31 -10.83 -18.89
C VAL A 169 2.01 -10.11 -18.57
N TYR A 170 0.87 -10.83 -18.65
CA TYR A 170 -0.45 -10.31 -18.28
C TYR A 170 -1.16 -11.11 -17.20
N GLY A 171 -0.51 -12.08 -16.59
CA GLY A 171 -1.04 -12.81 -15.46
C GLY A 171 0.02 -13.69 -14.81
N ARG A 172 -0.15 -13.92 -13.50
CA ARG A 172 0.65 -14.89 -12.73
C ARG A 172 -0.23 -15.61 -11.73
N LYS A 173 -0.07 -16.93 -11.64
CA LYS A 173 -0.71 -17.77 -10.62
C LYS A 173 0.36 -18.31 -9.67
N PHE A 174 0.13 -18.17 -8.38
CA PHE A 174 1.05 -18.64 -7.35
C PHE A 174 0.29 -19.14 -6.11
N PRO A 175 0.88 -20.08 -5.32
CA PRO A 175 0.24 -20.59 -4.12
C PRO A 175 0.48 -19.66 -2.93
N VAL A 176 -0.55 -19.44 -2.14
CA VAL A 176 -0.44 -18.87 -0.79
C VAL A 176 -0.57 -20.00 0.21
N PHE A 177 0.47 -20.20 1.01
CA PHE A 177 0.55 -21.27 2.01
C PHE A 177 0.23 -20.74 3.42
N ASP A 178 -0.31 -21.61 4.26
CA ASP A 178 -0.38 -21.33 5.70
C ASP A 178 1.04 -21.30 6.30
N ASN A 179 1.44 -20.13 6.78
CA ASN A 179 2.75 -19.92 7.38
C ASN A 179 2.98 -20.76 8.65
N THR A 180 1.94 -21.14 9.36
CA THR A 180 2.03 -22.00 10.54
C THR A 180 2.45 -23.41 10.15
N LEU A 181 1.86 -23.95 9.09
CA LEU A 181 2.23 -25.26 8.56
C LEU A 181 3.65 -25.27 8.00
N ILE A 182 4.04 -24.21 7.28
CA ILE A 182 5.40 -24.03 6.78
C ILE A 182 6.44 -24.04 7.92
N LYS A 183 6.20 -23.27 9.00
CA LYS A 183 7.08 -23.25 10.17
C LYS A 183 7.19 -24.60 10.87
N LYS A 184 6.11 -25.37 10.90
CA LYS A 184 6.07 -26.73 11.46
C LYS A 184 6.58 -27.79 10.49
N GLN A 185 7.06 -27.40 9.30
CA GLN A 185 7.53 -28.30 8.24
C GLN A 185 6.48 -29.33 7.75
N ARG A 186 5.20 -29.02 7.91
CA ARG A 186 4.07 -29.85 7.47
C ARG A 186 3.74 -29.54 6.00
N TRP A 187 4.67 -29.81 5.12
CA TRP A 187 4.63 -29.39 3.71
C TRP A 187 3.48 -29.97 2.92
N ARG A 188 3.14 -31.25 3.13
CA ARG A 188 2.01 -31.90 2.45
C ARG A 188 0.70 -31.23 2.79
N GLU A 189 0.49 -30.91 4.06
CA GLU A 189 -0.71 -30.19 4.51
C GLU A 189 -0.71 -28.75 4.02
N ALA A 190 0.43 -28.08 4.06
CA ALA A 190 0.55 -26.73 3.53
C ALA A 190 0.18 -26.66 2.05
N VAL A 191 0.56 -27.67 1.26
CA VAL A 191 0.16 -27.79 -0.16
C VAL A 191 -1.32 -28.12 -0.28
N ALA A 192 -1.84 -29.08 0.50
CA ALA A 192 -3.25 -29.48 0.45
C ALA A 192 -4.22 -28.33 0.83
N THR A 193 -3.77 -27.41 1.66
CA THR A 193 -4.54 -26.22 2.09
C THR A 193 -4.13 -24.93 1.37
N ALA A 194 -3.19 -25.00 0.43
CA ALA A 194 -2.74 -23.86 -0.33
C ALA A 194 -3.89 -23.23 -1.13
N ARG A 195 -3.93 -21.91 -1.14
CA ARG A 195 -4.88 -21.15 -1.95
C ARG A 195 -4.13 -20.56 -3.15
N PRO A 196 -4.34 -21.07 -4.36
CA PRO A 196 -3.75 -20.45 -5.55
C PRO A 196 -4.43 -19.11 -5.83
N ILE A 197 -3.62 -18.11 -6.11
CA ILE A 197 -4.08 -16.77 -6.42
C ILE A 197 -3.59 -16.40 -7.81
N VAL A 198 -4.50 -15.89 -8.63
CA VAL A 198 -4.18 -15.27 -9.92
C VAL A 198 -4.02 -13.77 -9.71
N TYR A 199 -2.88 -13.24 -10.11
CA TYR A 199 -2.49 -11.87 -9.86
C TYR A 199 -1.58 -11.35 -10.97
N LEU A 200 -1.59 -10.06 -11.24
CA LEU A 200 -0.64 -9.42 -12.13
C LEU A 200 0.26 -8.45 -11.31
N PRO A 201 1.58 -8.71 -11.21
CA PRO A 201 2.52 -7.71 -10.70
C PRO A 201 2.66 -6.56 -11.70
N PHE A 202 3.27 -5.46 -11.26
CA PHE A 202 3.63 -4.37 -12.18
C PHE A 202 4.55 -4.90 -13.30
N THR A 203 4.28 -4.47 -14.53
CA THR A 203 5.17 -4.59 -15.68
C THR A 203 5.19 -3.27 -16.45
N LYS A 204 6.27 -2.99 -17.19
CA LYS A 204 6.34 -1.77 -18.01
C LYS A 204 5.25 -1.71 -19.07
N ASP A 205 4.78 -2.87 -19.54
CA ASP A 205 3.69 -2.97 -20.52
C ASP A 205 2.34 -2.53 -19.98
N THR A 206 2.17 -2.51 -18.64
CA THR A 206 0.94 -2.08 -17.97
C THR A 206 0.99 -0.62 -17.50
N LEU A 207 2.09 0.10 -17.73
CA LEU A 207 2.17 1.52 -17.43
C LEU A 207 1.44 2.33 -18.50
N ASP A 208 0.43 3.06 -18.09
CA ASP A 208 -0.33 3.97 -18.95
C ASP A 208 -0.77 5.20 -18.14
N PRO A 209 -0.65 6.43 -18.67
CA PRO A 209 -1.02 7.66 -17.95
C PRO A 209 -2.46 7.68 -17.43
N ARG A 210 -3.38 6.98 -18.10
CA ARG A 210 -4.78 6.89 -17.66
C ARG A 210 -4.94 6.00 -16.43
N PHE A 211 -4.13 4.95 -16.32
CA PHE A 211 -4.09 4.16 -15.09
C PHE A 211 -3.46 4.94 -13.95
N VAL A 212 -2.43 5.75 -14.20
CA VAL A 212 -1.82 6.64 -13.19
C VAL A 212 -2.87 7.62 -12.65
N THR A 213 -3.52 8.37 -13.54
CA THR A 213 -4.59 9.31 -13.15
C THR A 213 -5.75 8.58 -12.46
N GLY A 214 -6.24 7.49 -13.06
CA GLY A 214 -7.32 6.69 -12.49
C GLY A 214 -6.97 6.05 -11.14
N GLY A 215 -5.70 5.74 -10.89
CA GLY A 215 -5.20 5.24 -9.61
C GLY A 215 -5.18 6.32 -8.54
N ARG A 216 -4.72 7.50 -8.88
CA ARG A 216 -4.77 8.67 -8.00
C ARG A 216 -6.21 8.96 -7.55
N ASP A 217 -7.13 9.10 -8.51
CA ASP A 217 -8.53 9.42 -8.25
C ASP A 217 -9.23 8.31 -7.43
N PHE A 218 -8.91 7.06 -7.72
CA PHE A 218 -9.41 5.90 -6.99
C PHE A 218 -8.95 5.89 -5.53
N LEU A 219 -7.65 6.13 -5.27
CA LEU A 219 -7.11 6.19 -3.92
C LEU A 219 -7.74 7.34 -3.12
N LEU A 220 -7.81 8.53 -3.69
CA LEU A 220 -8.40 9.70 -3.03
C LEU A 220 -9.89 9.48 -2.72
N THR A 221 -10.65 8.92 -3.66
CA THR A 221 -12.06 8.55 -3.45
C THR A 221 -12.20 7.51 -2.33
N THR A 222 -11.32 6.50 -2.29
CA THR A 222 -11.33 5.46 -1.26
C THR A 222 -10.95 6.03 0.11
N ALA A 223 -9.99 6.94 0.17
CA ALA A 223 -9.60 7.63 1.40
C ALA A 223 -10.77 8.49 1.94
N ARG A 224 -11.40 9.29 1.08
CA ARG A 224 -12.60 10.07 1.45
C ARG A 224 -13.73 9.19 1.96
N ARG A 225 -13.99 8.06 1.30
CA ARG A 225 -14.96 7.08 1.78
C ARG A 225 -14.57 6.52 3.16
N ALA A 226 -13.29 6.24 3.40
CA ALA A 226 -12.82 5.80 4.71
C ALA A 226 -13.11 6.86 5.80
N MET A 227 -12.87 8.15 5.49
CA MET A 227 -13.20 9.26 6.39
C MET A 227 -14.71 9.35 6.64
N ASP A 228 -15.54 9.21 5.61
CA ASP A 228 -17.00 9.26 5.76
C ASP A 228 -17.52 8.11 6.63
N GLU A 229 -17.01 6.89 6.45
CA GLU A 229 -17.37 5.75 7.31
C GLU A 229 -16.95 6.00 8.78
N LEU A 230 -15.76 6.59 9.03
CA LEU A 230 -15.30 6.94 10.38
C LEU A 230 -16.14 8.08 10.99
N ARG A 231 -16.53 9.08 10.19
CA ARG A 231 -17.39 10.18 10.61
C ARG A 231 -18.79 9.69 10.98
N ASN A 232 -19.40 8.86 10.12
CA ASN A 232 -20.70 8.25 10.38
C ASN A 232 -20.72 7.36 11.62
N ALA A 233 -19.59 6.71 11.92
CA ALA A 233 -19.41 5.93 13.14
C ALA A 233 -19.09 6.80 14.38
N ASN A 234 -19.02 8.13 14.24
CA ASN A 234 -18.67 9.10 15.28
C ASN A 234 -17.38 8.74 16.04
N VAL A 235 -16.35 8.30 15.32
CA VAL A 235 -15.09 7.90 15.96
C VAL A 235 -14.39 9.12 16.53
N PRO A 236 -14.13 9.20 17.85
CA PRO A 236 -13.45 10.35 18.44
C PRO A 236 -11.96 10.30 18.15
N SER A 237 -11.33 11.47 17.99
CA SER A 237 -9.88 11.62 17.93
C SER A 237 -9.24 11.42 19.30
N ALA A 238 -8.16 10.63 19.35
CA ALA A 238 -7.31 10.50 20.53
C ALA A 238 -6.32 11.67 20.65
N ALA A 239 -5.92 12.27 19.55
CA ALA A 239 -4.98 13.39 19.52
C ALA A 239 -5.66 14.74 19.89
N PHE A 240 -6.94 14.91 19.53
CA PHE A 240 -7.71 16.13 19.72
C PHE A 240 -9.05 15.83 20.36
N PRO A 241 -9.11 15.75 21.69
CA PRO A 241 -10.34 15.46 22.44
C PRO A 241 -11.48 16.43 22.06
N GLY A 242 -12.64 15.90 21.75
CA GLY A 242 -13.83 16.66 21.33
C GLY A 242 -13.99 16.79 19.80
N GLU A 243 -13.04 16.31 19.01
CA GLU A 243 -13.13 16.28 17.56
C GLU A 243 -13.35 14.85 17.05
N LEU A 244 -13.88 14.74 15.83
CA LEU A 244 -13.97 13.45 15.14
C LEU A 244 -12.64 13.13 14.46
N LEU A 245 -12.25 11.87 14.52
CA LEU A 245 -11.05 11.35 13.88
C LEU A 245 -10.98 11.71 12.39
N ALA A 246 -12.11 11.62 11.69
CA ALA A 246 -12.22 11.92 10.27
C ALA A 246 -11.99 13.40 9.91
N ASP A 247 -12.00 14.30 10.89
CA ASP A 247 -11.78 15.74 10.68
C ASP A 247 -10.33 16.14 11.03
N VAL A 248 -9.55 15.21 11.59
CA VAL A 248 -8.17 15.43 12.02
C VAL A 248 -7.17 15.07 10.93
N VAL A 249 -7.37 13.97 10.23
CA VAL A 249 -6.42 13.44 9.26
C VAL A 249 -6.93 13.70 7.83
N PRO A 250 -6.20 14.49 7.00
CA PRO A 250 -6.61 14.71 5.61
C PRO A 250 -6.59 13.44 4.76
N ALA A 251 -7.52 13.32 3.81
CA ALA A 251 -7.57 12.20 2.88
C ALA A 251 -6.30 12.11 2.02
N GLU A 252 -5.71 13.25 1.69
CA GLU A 252 -4.47 13.39 0.92
C GLU A 252 -3.29 12.75 1.64
N VAL A 253 -3.19 12.90 2.96
CA VAL A 253 -2.16 12.25 3.79
C VAL A 253 -2.28 10.72 3.73
N ILE A 254 -3.52 10.19 3.81
CA ILE A 254 -3.76 8.73 3.72
C ILE A 254 -3.48 8.19 2.33
N THR A 255 -3.85 8.96 1.29
CA THR A 255 -3.59 8.60 -0.09
C THR A 255 -2.09 8.56 -0.38
N THR A 256 -1.36 9.59 0.08
CA THR A 256 0.09 9.66 0.01
C THR A 256 0.75 8.46 0.70
N LEU A 257 0.28 8.12 1.91
CA LEU A 257 0.79 6.99 2.67
C LEU A 257 0.59 5.66 1.92
N ALA A 258 -0.57 5.44 1.29
CA ALA A 258 -0.84 4.23 0.51
C ALA A 258 0.13 4.06 -0.67
N VAL A 259 0.59 5.15 -1.27
CA VAL A 259 1.59 5.09 -2.35
C VAL A 259 2.99 4.84 -1.79
N ILE A 260 3.38 5.55 -0.73
CA ILE A 260 4.71 5.41 -0.11
C ILE A 260 4.96 3.97 0.35
N GLU A 261 3.98 3.34 1.01
CA GLU A 261 4.09 1.97 1.53
C GLU A 261 4.35 0.93 0.43
N GLN A 262 4.00 1.23 -0.82
CA GLN A 262 4.20 0.34 -1.96
C GLN A 262 5.37 0.75 -2.85
N THR A 263 5.94 1.95 -2.63
CA THR A 263 7.09 2.43 -3.39
C THR A 263 8.38 1.85 -2.82
N ASP A 264 9.11 1.12 -3.65
CA ASP A 264 10.42 0.57 -3.29
C ASP A 264 11.46 1.69 -3.10
N ASP A 265 12.33 1.57 -2.10
CA ASP A 265 13.34 2.60 -1.80
C ASP A 265 14.39 2.70 -2.91
N GLU A 266 14.79 1.55 -3.49
CA GLU A 266 15.77 1.53 -4.58
C GLU A 266 15.15 2.11 -5.87
N ASP A 267 13.91 1.75 -6.17
CA ASP A 267 13.16 2.32 -7.31
C ASP A 267 13.00 3.84 -7.16
N PHE A 268 12.68 4.33 -5.95
CA PHE A 268 12.55 5.76 -5.70
C PHE A 268 13.89 6.51 -5.85
N LEU A 269 14.98 5.94 -5.36
CA LEU A 269 16.31 6.54 -5.50
C LEU A 269 16.78 6.55 -6.95
N GLU A 270 16.40 5.57 -7.77
CA GLU A 270 16.77 5.47 -9.18
C GLU A 270 15.89 6.34 -10.08
N LYS A 271 14.57 6.33 -9.87
CA LYS A 271 13.57 6.89 -10.78
C LYS A 271 12.89 8.16 -10.24
N GLY A 272 13.11 8.49 -8.96
CA GLY A 272 12.44 9.63 -8.33
C GLY A 272 10.91 9.45 -8.36
N ARG A 273 10.22 10.47 -8.88
CA ARG A 273 8.74 10.52 -8.91
C ARG A 273 8.12 9.45 -9.82
N ASP A 274 8.81 8.99 -10.86
CA ASP A 274 8.29 7.97 -11.78
C ASP A 274 7.99 6.64 -11.05
N ALA A 275 8.67 6.38 -9.92
CA ALA A 275 8.36 5.23 -9.09
C ALA A 275 6.93 5.28 -8.51
N PHE A 276 6.38 6.46 -8.28
CA PHE A 276 5.00 6.63 -7.84
C PHE A 276 3.99 6.34 -8.95
N ASP A 277 4.32 6.67 -10.20
CA ASP A 277 3.47 6.37 -11.35
C ASP A 277 3.31 4.87 -11.54
N GLU A 278 4.36 4.08 -11.29
CA GLU A 278 4.27 2.62 -11.27
C GLU A 278 3.25 2.13 -10.23
N VAL A 279 3.27 2.69 -9.03
CA VAL A 279 2.33 2.35 -7.95
C VAL A 279 0.91 2.80 -8.28
N LEU A 280 0.74 4.03 -8.73
CA LEU A 280 -0.55 4.59 -9.11
C LEU A 280 -1.17 3.82 -10.28
N SER A 281 -0.38 3.44 -11.29
CA SER A 281 -0.83 2.61 -12.41
C SER A 281 -1.44 1.28 -11.93
N GLN A 282 -0.84 0.65 -10.91
CA GLN A 282 -1.40 -0.58 -10.33
C GLN A 282 -2.75 -0.33 -9.65
N TYR A 283 -2.90 0.76 -8.90
CA TYR A 283 -4.18 1.13 -8.32
C TYR A 283 -5.22 1.47 -9.40
N GLY A 284 -4.82 2.12 -10.49
CA GLY A 284 -5.71 2.41 -11.61
C GLY A 284 -6.20 1.17 -12.34
N LEU A 285 -5.32 0.20 -12.53
CA LEU A 285 -5.61 -1.04 -13.25
C LEU A 285 -6.39 -2.05 -12.39
N LYS A 286 -6.02 -2.21 -11.10
CA LYS A 286 -6.52 -3.30 -10.25
C LYS A 286 -7.47 -2.86 -9.13
N ARG A 287 -7.58 -1.56 -8.86
CA ARG A 287 -8.45 -1.01 -7.82
C ARG A 287 -8.17 -1.67 -6.45
N GLU A 288 -9.21 -2.21 -5.80
CA GLU A 288 -9.13 -2.85 -4.48
C GLU A 288 -8.21 -4.07 -4.42
N GLU A 289 -7.89 -4.68 -5.54
CA GLU A 289 -6.99 -5.83 -5.60
C GLU A 289 -5.51 -5.43 -5.65
N ALA A 290 -5.21 -4.13 -5.89
CA ALA A 290 -3.83 -3.65 -5.90
C ALA A 290 -3.18 -3.84 -4.53
N TYR A 291 -1.96 -4.41 -4.53
CA TYR A 291 -1.13 -4.64 -3.34
C TYR A 291 -1.77 -5.48 -2.22
N ARG A 292 -2.87 -6.14 -2.50
CA ARG A 292 -3.57 -7.00 -1.55
C ARG A 292 -2.68 -8.09 -0.96
N TYR A 293 -1.76 -8.62 -1.75
CA TYR A 293 -0.83 -9.68 -1.36
C TYR A 293 0.60 -9.19 -1.11
N SER A 294 0.78 -7.87 -1.00
CA SER A 294 2.08 -7.28 -0.68
C SER A 294 2.52 -7.70 0.72
N VAL A 295 3.76 -8.19 0.82
CA VAL A 295 4.37 -8.61 2.09
C VAL A 295 5.80 -8.11 2.14
N SER A 296 6.12 -7.30 3.16
CA SER A 296 7.48 -6.80 3.38
C SER A 296 8.40 -7.84 4.03
N SER A 297 9.70 -7.54 4.06
CA SER A 297 10.70 -8.33 4.81
C SER A 297 10.37 -8.41 6.31
N ALA A 298 9.76 -7.36 6.86
CA ALA A 298 9.28 -7.30 8.24
C ALA A 298 7.95 -8.04 8.46
N LYS A 299 7.37 -8.67 7.40
CA LYS A 299 6.07 -9.35 7.38
C LYS A 299 4.88 -8.40 7.58
N ALA A 300 5.04 -7.14 7.22
CA ALA A 300 3.93 -6.26 7.06
C ALA A 300 3.10 -6.69 5.86
N LEU A 301 1.77 -6.50 5.90
CA LEU A 301 0.82 -7.08 4.95
C LEU A 301 -0.11 -6.03 4.37
N GLY A 302 -0.39 -6.18 3.08
CA GLY A 302 -1.42 -5.45 2.36
C GLY A 302 -1.02 -4.03 1.93
N PRO A 303 -1.98 -3.25 1.39
CA PRO A 303 -1.68 -1.96 0.78
C PRO A 303 -1.11 -0.92 1.75
N MET A 304 -1.43 -1.00 3.04
CA MET A 304 -0.94 -0.09 4.08
C MET A 304 0.14 -0.72 4.98
N GLN A 305 0.69 -1.86 4.61
CA GLN A 305 1.82 -2.54 5.27
C GLN A 305 1.70 -2.69 6.80
N PHE A 306 0.53 -3.10 7.28
CA PHE A 306 0.34 -3.37 8.71
C PHE A 306 1.09 -4.60 9.18
N THR A 307 1.61 -4.53 10.42
CA THR A 307 2.23 -5.67 11.11
C THR A 307 1.29 -6.28 12.14
N ASN A 308 1.43 -7.59 12.40
CA ASN A 308 0.73 -8.29 13.48
C ASN A 308 1.57 -9.42 14.04
N ARG A 309 2.70 -9.09 14.67
CA ARG A 309 3.57 -10.10 15.30
C ARG A 309 2.90 -10.66 16.57
N HIS A 310 2.47 -11.92 16.52
CA HIS A 310 1.88 -12.62 17.66
C HIS A 310 0.74 -11.85 18.38
N GLY A 311 -0.07 -11.12 17.61
CA GLY A 311 -1.15 -10.30 18.16
C GLY A 311 -0.72 -8.96 18.77
N ASN A 312 0.56 -8.57 18.66
CA ASN A 312 1.12 -7.33 19.22
C ASN A 312 1.68 -6.37 18.15
N GLY A 313 1.19 -6.45 16.91
CA GLY A 313 1.57 -5.51 15.84
C GLY A 313 0.72 -4.25 15.83
N THR A 314 1.05 -3.36 14.88
CA THR A 314 0.33 -2.10 14.68
C THR A 314 -1.15 -2.31 14.37
N TYR A 315 -1.51 -3.37 13.61
CA TYR A 315 -2.91 -3.67 13.31
C TYR A 315 -3.71 -4.01 14.57
N SER A 316 -3.20 -4.90 15.43
CA SER A 316 -3.86 -5.25 16.68
C SER A 316 -3.97 -4.08 17.66
N LEU A 317 -2.98 -3.18 17.67
CA LEU A 317 -3.02 -1.95 18.44
C LEU A 317 -4.21 -1.08 18.01
N VAL A 318 -4.34 -0.87 16.68
CA VAL A 318 -5.40 -0.03 16.12
C VAL A 318 -6.79 -0.63 16.38
N VAL A 319 -6.97 -1.94 16.14
CA VAL A 319 -8.25 -2.62 16.41
C VAL A 319 -8.69 -2.45 17.88
N ARG A 320 -7.76 -2.50 18.81
CA ARG A 320 -8.08 -2.31 20.24
C ARG A 320 -8.36 -0.86 20.62
N ARG A 321 -7.57 0.11 20.09
CA ARG A 321 -7.65 1.50 20.52
C ARG A 321 -8.65 2.35 19.74
N CYS A 322 -9.00 1.91 18.53
CA CYS A 322 -9.94 2.59 17.65
C CYS A 322 -11.20 1.75 17.44
N SER A 323 -11.79 1.26 18.55
CA SER A 323 -12.91 0.30 18.53
C SER A 323 -14.15 0.80 17.80
N GLY A 324 -14.41 2.14 17.85
CA GLY A 324 -15.50 2.78 17.12
C GLY A 324 -15.36 2.72 15.59
N ALA A 325 -14.18 2.49 15.05
CA ALA A 325 -13.93 2.45 13.60
C ALA A 325 -14.46 1.19 12.89
N GLN A 326 -15.00 0.22 13.63
CA GLN A 326 -15.57 -1.03 13.10
C GLN A 326 -14.58 -1.76 12.16
N LEU A 327 -13.32 -1.85 12.57
CA LEU A 327 -12.28 -2.53 11.81
C LEU A 327 -12.47 -4.05 11.88
N ASP A 328 -12.15 -4.73 10.77
CA ASP A 328 -12.15 -6.19 10.75
C ASP A 328 -11.08 -6.72 11.74
N PRO A 329 -11.46 -7.50 12.76
CA PRO A 329 -10.50 -7.98 13.76
C PRO A 329 -9.55 -9.05 13.24
N ASN A 330 -9.88 -9.69 12.10
CA ASN A 330 -9.00 -10.64 11.45
C ASN A 330 -7.90 -9.90 10.69
N PHE A 331 -6.65 -10.06 11.10
CA PHE A 331 -5.51 -9.37 10.53
C PHE A 331 -5.37 -9.57 9.03
N GLU A 332 -5.38 -10.83 8.57
CA GLU A 332 -5.17 -11.13 7.15
C GLU A 332 -6.25 -10.49 6.28
N ARG A 333 -7.51 -10.60 6.71
CA ARG A 333 -8.64 -10.03 5.97
C ARG A 333 -8.69 -8.51 6.07
N GLY A 334 -8.45 -7.96 7.26
CA GLY A 334 -8.53 -6.52 7.48
C GLY A 334 -7.38 -5.73 6.88
N ALA A 335 -6.14 -6.21 6.99
CA ALA A 335 -4.97 -5.54 6.42
C ALA A 335 -4.91 -5.63 4.88
N THR A 336 -5.58 -6.63 4.26
CA THR A 336 -5.57 -6.83 2.80
C THR A 336 -6.74 -6.16 2.06
N ARG A 337 -7.74 -5.63 2.76
CA ARG A 337 -8.84 -4.86 2.17
C ARG A 337 -8.53 -3.37 2.24
N LEU A 338 -8.36 -2.73 1.10
CA LEU A 338 -7.88 -1.34 1.01
C LEU A 338 -8.68 -0.38 1.89
N LEU A 339 -10.00 -0.36 1.78
CA LEU A 339 -10.85 0.53 2.58
C LEU A 339 -10.68 0.33 4.09
N ASN A 340 -10.67 -0.92 4.55
CA ASN A 340 -10.45 -1.22 5.96
C ASN A 340 -9.03 -0.86 6.40
N ALA A 341 -8.03 -1.11 5.56
CA ALA A 341 -6.64 -0.76 5.85
C ALA A 341 -6.43 0.77 5.89
N MET A 342 -7.12 1.53 5.04
CA MET A 342 -7.11 3.00 5.11
C MET A 342 -7.76 3.51 6.41
N LYS A 343 -8.93 2.99 6.82
CA LYS A 343 -9.51 3.34 8.13
C LYS A 343 -8.55 3.04 9.28
N ALA A 344 -7.90 1.89 9.24
CA ALA A 344 -6.90 1.51 10.23
C ALA A 344 -5.69 2.46 10.22
N ALA A 345 -5.26 2.95 9.05
CA ALA A 345 -4.16 3.91 8.93
C ALA A 345 -4.53 5.28 9.51
N VAL A 346 -5.75 5.77 9.26
CA VAL A 346 -6.27 6.99 9.91
C VAL A 346 -6.24 6.85 11.42
N CYS A 347 -6.72 5.73 11.95
CA CYS A 347 -6.67 5.44 13.38
C CYS A 347 -5.22 5.42 13.92
N LEU A 348 -4.29 4.80 13.19
CA LEU A 348 -2.89 4.72 13.63
C LEU A 348 -2.25 6.11 13.67
N LEU A 349 -2.45 6.92 12.63
CA LEU A 349 -1.90 8.28 12.60
C LEU A 349 -2.41 9.15 13.76
N ASP A 350 -3.69 9.05 14.10
CA ASP A 350 -4.25 9.78 15.23
C ASP A 350 -3.70 9.27 16.59
N ILE A 351 -3.57 7.96 16.76
CA ILE A 351 -2.94 7.36 17.94
C ILE A 351 -1.49 7.85 18.08
N GLU A 352 -0.73 7.89 16.98
CA GLU A 352 0.65 8.36 16.98
C GLU A 352 0.73 9.89 17.28
N LEU A 353 -0.16 10.69 16.68
CA LEU A 353 -0.29 12.11 16.99
C LEU A 353 -0.60 12.35 18.48
N SER A 354 -1.45 11.53 19.08
CA SER A 354 -1.79 11.65 20.51
C SER A 354 -0.59 11.50 21.45
N GLN A 355 0.47 10.82 20.99
CA GLN A 355 1.72 10.59 21.73
C GLN A 355 2.77 11.70 21.51
N MET A 356 2.49 12.66 20.63
CA MET A 356 3.40 13.77 20.33
C MET A 356 3.25 14.92 21.32
N SER A 357 4.22 15.83 21.35
CA SER A 357 4.17 17.02 22.20
C SER A 357 2.99 17.94 21.82
N SER A 358 2.54 18.77 22.76
CA SER A 358 1.50 19.77 22.51
C SER A 358 1.84 20.74 21.38
N GLU A 359 3.12 21.09 21.25
CA GLU A 359 3.62 21.98 20.20
C GLU A 359 3.43 21.37 18.81
N ILE A 360 3.81 20.08 18.63
CA ILE A 360 3.63 19.38 17.36
C ILE A 360 2.14 19.26 17.04
N ARG A 361 1.30 18.88 18.01
CA ARG A 361 -0.15 18.78 17.79
C ARG A 361 -0.78 20.13 17.45
N SER A 362 -0.41 21.20 18.16
CA SER A 362 -0.90 22.56 17.87
C SER A 362 -0.49 23.02 16.47
N ALA A 363 0.75 22.79 16.09
CA ALA A 363 1.22 23.13 14.75
C ALA A 363 0.55 22.28 13.67
N TYR A 364 0.42 20.96 13.87
CA TYR A 364 -0.29 20.06 12.97
C TYR A 364 -1.71 20.56 12.68
N ARG A 365 -2.41 21.04 13.69
CA ARG A 365 -3.77 21.56 13.53
C ARG A 365 -3.85 22.77 12.58
N THR A 366 -2.79 23.55 12.50
CA THR A 366 -2.73 24.73 11.61
C THR A 366 -2.44 24.33 10.16
N ASN A 367 -1.64 23.29 9.95
CA ASN A 367 -1.29 22.79 8.61
C ASN A 367 -1.09 21.27 8.62
N PRO A 368 -2.18 20.49 8.62
CA PRO A 368 -2.10 19.05 8.81
C PRO A 368 -1.42 18.30 7.65
N GLU A 369 -1.48 18.82 6.44
CA GLU A 369 -0.84 18.18 5.30
C GLU A 369 0.68 18.30 5.38
N VAL A 370 1.17 19.51 5.63
CA VAL A 370 2.60 19.80 5.79
C VAL A 370 3.17 19.08 7.02
N LEU A 371 2.49 19.21 8.15
CA LEU A 371 2.95 18.65 9.41
C LEU A 371 2.57 17.17 9.56
N GLY A 372 1.86 16.62 8.59
CA GLY A 372 1.67 15.18 8.40
C GLY A 372 2.99 14.39 8.34
N ILE A 373 4.09 15.05 8.01
CA ILE A 373 5.45 14.49 8.07
C ILE A 373 5.77 13.83 9.42
N PHE A 374 5.28 14.38 10.53
CA PHE A 374 5.49 13.80 11.86
C PHE A 374 4.67 12.53 12.05
N ALA A 375 3.40 12.55 11.67
CA ALA A 375 2.52 11.38 11.75
C ALA A 375 3.03 10.25 10.84
N VAL A 376 3.47 10.58 9.64
CA VAL A 376 4.03 9.66 8.65
C VAL A 376 5.37 9.09 9.12
N ALA A 377 6.25 9.91 9.71
CA ALA A 377 7.49 9.42 10.32
C ALA A 377 7.21 8.46 11.49
N ALA A 378 6.16 8.72 12.27
CA ALA A 378 5.75 7.82 13.35
C ALA A 378 5.16 6.52 12.82
N TYR A 379 4.39 6.57 11.75
CA TYR A 379 3.81 5.39 11.09
C TYR A 379 4.90 4.37 10.71
N ASN A 380 5.97 4.83 10.07
CA ASN A 380 7.08 3.96 9.66
C ASN A 380 7.96 3.52 10.85
N GLY A 381 8.34 4.43 11.73
CA GLY A 381 9.38 4.20 12.74
C GLY A 381 8.97 4.36 14.20
N GLY A 382 7.70 4.64 14.45
CA GLY A 382 7.16 4.91 15.79
C GLY A 382 7.49 6.31 16.34
N PRO A 383 6.84 6.69 17.46
CA PRO A 383 6.92 8.06 18.02
C PRO A 383 8.34 8.51 18.40
N ARG A 384 9.25 7.58 18.67
CA ARG A 384 10.66 7.93 18.98
C ARG A 384 11.39 8.60 17.80
N ASN A 385 10.99 8.28 16.57
CA ASN A 385 11.57 8.91 15.38
C ASN A 385 11.08 10.34 15.22
N VAL A 386 9.83 10.61 15.56
CA VAL A 386 9.29 11.97 15.60
C VAL A 386 10.09 12.86 16.54
N ALA A 387 10.43 12.40 17.74
CA ALA A 387 11.25 13.18 18.68
C ALA A 387 12.67 13.47 18.14
N LYS A 388 13.20 12.60 17.27
CA LYS A 388 14.50 12.86 16.60
C LYS A 388 14.34 13.92 15.51
N LEU A 389 13.29 13.80 14.68
CA LEU A 389 12.97 14.76 13.63
C LEU A 389 12.74 16.16 14.24
N TYR A 390 11.88 16.26 15.25
CA TYR A 390 11.60 17.53 15.94
C TYR A 390 12.89 18.20 16.47
N ARG A 391 13.72 17.46 17.21
CA ARG A 391 15.00 17.99 17.72
C ARG A 391 15.98 18.38 16.63
N ALA A 392 15.88 17.79 15.43
CA ALA A 392 16.71 18.21 14.31
C ALA A 392 16.26 19.55 13.75
N LEU A 393 14.96 19.73 13.55
CA LEU A 393 14.37 20.98 13.08
C LEU A 393 14.64 22.11 14.07
N ASP A 394 14.44 21.87 15.38
CA ASP A 394 14.71 22.81 16.46
C ASP A 394 16.18 23.28 16.46
N ARG A 395 17.15 22.36 16.32
CA ARG A 395 18.58 22.71 16.21
C ARG A 395 18.93 23.54 14.98
N MET A 396 18.12 23.44 13.94
CA MET A 396 18.25 24.24 12.71
C MET A 396 17.53 25.59 12.82
N GLY A 397 16.88 25.88 13.96
CA GLY A 397 16.10 27.10 14.16
C GLY A 397 14.77 27.12 13.40
N VAL A 398 14.27 25.96 12.97
CA VAL A 398 13.02 25.85 12.21
C VAL A 398 11.84 25.89 13.17
N GLN A 399 11.00 26.94 13.03
CA GLN A 399 9.73 27.01 13.75
C GLN A 399 8.68 26.17 13.02
N LEU A 400 7.98 25.26 13.74
CA LEU A 400 6.99 24.37 13.13
C LEU A 400 5.86 25.14 12.42
N GLY A 401 5.44 26.28 12.97
CA GLY A 401 4.41 27.15 12.35
C GLY A 401 4.85 27.84 11.07
N GLU A 402 6.14 27.83 10.75
CA GLU A 402 6.72 28.44 9.54
C GLU A 402 6.87 27.45 8.39
N LEU A 403 6.68 26.15 8.64
CA LEU A 403 6.74 25.14 7.61
C LEU A 403 5.61 25.35 6.61
N ARG A 404 5.96 25.43 5.32
CA ARG A 404 5.04 25.64 4.18
C ARG A 404 5.39 24.69 3.06
N ARG A 405 4.46 24.45 2.15
CA ARG A 405 4.73 23.77 0.88
C ARG A 405 5.57 24.66 -0.03
N ALA A 406 6.39 24.05 -0.89
CA ALA A 406 7.28 24.77 -1.79
C ALA A 406 6.55 25.75 -2.73
N GLY A 407 5.30 25.46 -3.11
CA GLY A 407 4.47 26.34 -3.95
C GLY A 407 3.77 27.50 -3.23
N GLU A 408 3.75 27.52 -1.90
CA GLU A 408 3.06 28.53 -1.11
C GLU A 408 3.94 29.76 -0.76
N LEU A 409 5.19 29.73 -1.17
CA LEU A 409 6.13 30.82 -0.87
C LEU A 409 5.88 31.98 -1.83
N THR A 410 5.31 33.05 -1.32
CA THR A 410 5.23 34.34 -2.03
C THR A 410 6.64 34.85 -2.29
N PRO A 411 6.96 35.31 -3.52
CA PRO A 411 8.24 35.98 -3.78
C PRO A 411 8.43 37.17 -2.82
N GLY A 412 9.42 37.08 -1.95
CA GLY A 412 9.73 38.16 -0.97
C GLY A 412 9.49 37.80 0.50
N SER A 413 8.90 36.66 0.85
CA SER A 413 8.89 36.24 2.24
C SER A 413 10.28 35.76 2.67
N ALA A 414 10.91 36.52 3.58
CA ALA A 414 12.30 36.32 4.00
C ALA A 414 12.51 35.07 4.88
N VAL A 415 11.46 34.32 5.18
CA VAL A 415 11.50 33.18 6.12
C VAL A 415 10.99 31.93 5.43
N ALA A 416 11.62 31.60 4.31
CA ALA A 416 11.53 30.24 3.79
C ALA A 416 12.57 29.41 4.53
N CYS A 417 12.15 28.51 5.41
CA CYS A 417 13.08 27.45 5.77
C CYS A 417 13.36 26.63 4.50
N PRO A 418 14.54 26.79 3.88
CA PRO A 418 14.88 26.06 2.68
C PRO A 418 14.99 24.57 2.96
N CYS A 419 14.79 24.16 4.22
CA CYS A 419 15.17 22.87 4.72
C CYS A 419 14.11 21.80 4.51
N VAL A 420 12.84 22.11 4.30
CA VAL A 420 11.76 21.10 4.31
C VAL A 420 11.05 20.97 2.96
N TRP A 421 11.14 21.97 2.08
CA TRP A 421 10.25 22.06 0.92
C TRP A 421 10.93 22.42 -0.41
N ARG A 422 12.21 22.15 -0.58
CA ARG A 422 12.83 22.22 -1.90
C ARG A 422 12.67 20.91 -2.63
N GLU A 423 12.40 20.96 -3.92
CA GLU A 423 12.37 19.83 -4.85
C GLU A 423 13.71 19.05 -4.92
N GLU A 424 14.76 19.52 -4.29
CA GLU A 424 16.05 18.90 -4.25
C GLU A 424 16.23 18.01 -3.01
N ALA A 425 16.74 16.81 -3.22
CA ALA A 425 17.17 15.81 -2.22
C ALA A 425 18.08 16.37 -1.11
N SER A 426 18.55 17.61 -1.24
CA SER A 426 19.35 18.33 -0.25
C SER A 426 18.61 18.59 1.07
N VAL A 427 17.30 18.57 1.08
CA VAL A 427 16.49 18.89 2.27
C VAL A 427 16.44 17.74 3.24
N VAL A 428 16.29 16.52 2.74
CA VAL A 428 16.38 15.31 3.56
C VAL A 428 17.80 15.12 4.09
N ARG A 429 18.82 15.57 3.35
CA ARG A 429 20.20 15.63 3.86
C ARG A 429 20.36 16.59 5.02
N ALA A 430 19.62 17.69 5.08
CA ALA A 430 19.63 18.59 6.24
C ALA A 430 18.95 17.96 7.46
N VAL A 431 17.99 17.06 7.25
CA VAL A 431 17.37 16.22 8.29
C VAL A 431 18.14 14.91 8.49
N SER A 432 19.14 14.57 7.66
CA SER A 432 20.02 13.44 7.87
C SER A 432 20.93 13.66 9.08
N ILE A 433 20.34 13.50 10.25
CA ILE A 433 21.03 13.53 11.53
C ILE A 433 21.95 12.31 11.58
N PRO A 434 23.19 12.46 12.06
CA PRO A 434 23.98 11.30 12.46
C PRO A 434 23.14 10.44 13.42
N ARG A 435 22.79 9.20 13.04
CA ARG A 435 21.90 8.24 13.72
C ARG A 435 20.39 8.34 13.39
N TYR A 436 19.93 9.17 12.45
CA TYR A 436 18.59 9.00 11.89
C TYR A 436 18.62 7.77 10.97
N ASN A 437 17.65 6.88 11.11
CA ASN A 437 17.62 5.67 10.28
C ASN A 437 17.40 6.09 8.81
N ARG A 438 18.25 5.58 7.91
CA ARG A 438 18.18 5.86 6.46
C ARG A 438 16.80 5.55 5.87
N GLU A 439 16.16 4.48 6.33
CA GLU A 439 14.82 4.09 5.93
C GLU A 439 13.78 5.18 6.24
N ASN A 440 13.85 5.77 7.45
CA ASN A 440 12.92 6.84 7.83
C ASN A 440 13.18 8.16 7.09
N SER A 441 14.42 8.44 6.72
CA SER A 441 14.75 9.62 5.91
C SER A 441 14.14 9.48 4.51
N GLY A 442 14.32 8.32 3.87
CA GLY A 442 13.72 8.03 2.57
C GLY A 442 12.18 8.08 2.61
N TYR A 443 11.59 7.65 3.72
CA TYR A 443 10.14 7.68 3.90
C TYR A 443 9.57 9.12 3.95
N ILE A 444 10.26 10.01 4.65
CA ILE A 444 9.92 11.45 4.71
C ILE A 444 10.09 12.10 3.32
N GLU A 445 11.17 11.77 2.62
CA GLU A 445 11.46 12.26 1.28
C GLU A 445 10.37 11.87 0.28
N LYS A 446 9.95 10.60 0.31
CA LYS A 446 8.81 10.12 -0.48
C LYS A 446 7.54 10.91 -0.17
N TYR A 447 7.24 11.13 1.11
CA TYR A 447 6.05 11.87 1.53
C TYR A 447 6.04 13.29 0.94
N GLN A 448 7.13 14.01 1.07
CA GLN A 448 7.25 15.36 0.53
C GLN A 448 7.13 15.40 -1.00
N SER A 449 7.73 14.42 -1.68
CA SER A 449 7.76 14.35 -3.13
C SER A 449 6.40 14.04 -3.75
N ILE A 450 5.56 13.25 -3.04
CA ILE A 450 4.29 12.78 -3.58
C ILE A 450 3.10 13.65 -3.15
N LEU A 451 3.19 14.34 -2.00
CA LEU A 451 2.06 15.13 -1.49
C LEU A 451 1.52 16.12 -2.53
N SER A 452 2.42 16.73 -3.32
CA SER A 452 2.05 17.66 -4.41
C SER A 452 1.31 17.01 -5.59
N LEU A 453 1.24 15.69 -5.67
CA LEU A 453 0.46 15.01 -6.71
C LEU A 453 -1.04 14.95 -6.42
N PHE A 454 -1.44 15.23 -5.18
CA PHE A 454 -2.83 15.19 -4.72
C PHE A 454 -3.46 16.58 -4.53
N ASP A 455 -2.74 17.64 -4.93
CA ASP A 455 -3.21 19.03 -4.95
C ASP A 455 -4.23 19.31 -6.06
#